data_1a11b55b8c7742f4aadd85a86f35ac9c
#
_entry.id   1a11b55b8c7742f4aadd85a86f35ac9c
#
_cell.length_a   1.000
_cell.length_b   1.000
_cell.length_c   1.000
_cell.angle_alpha   90.00
_cell.angle_beta   90.00
_cell.angle_gamma   90.00
#
_symmetry.space_group_name_H-M   'P 1'
#
loop_
_entity.id
_entity.type
_entity.pdbx_description
1 polymer ?
#
loop_
_entity_poly.entity_id
_entity_poly.type
_entity_poly.pdbx_seq_one_letter_code
_entity_poly.pdbx_strand_id
1 'polypeptide(L)'
;MVLTGGPDRERDVSYASACQVTAALLEAGHDVTQRDVGPREPGALDDFKRWNGQCVFPVMHGSWGEGGALQRVLEQRGLKFVGAGARSARLCMDKHRAKAVLEEQGLPTPAFELLRTGQRRILQPPLVIKPPREGSSIDLYICRTVSDINNARRNLRGHRDELMVEKFVAGKELTVSVIGRPGTDLPHALPVIHIVPATTFYDYDAKYKRDDTYYQFDADDIGLSATTLRYVQRLAIEAHRALGCRHLSRVDFIVDERDQPWILEVNTIPGFTTHSLLPKAAARDGLPMPKLVDQLVRLAMRT
;
A
#
# COMPACT_ATOMS: atom_id res chain seq x y z
N MET A 1 2.70 4.85 20.89
CA MET A 1 4.03 4.30 20.52
C MET A 1 4.11 4.17 19.02
N VAL A 2 5.11 4.76 18.37
CA VAL A 2 5.39 4.60 16.94
C VAL A 2 6.38 3.44 16.76
N LEU A 3 6.04 2.45 15.92
CA LEU A 3 6.93 1.33 15.60
C LEU A 3 7.61 1.55 14.27
N THR A 4 8.92 1.38 14.26
CA THR A 4 9.80 1.53 13.09
C THR A 4 10.75 0.35 12.95
N GLY A 5 11.54 0.31 11.90
CA GLY A 5 12.57 -0.71 11.69
C GLY A 5 12.08 -1.87 10.80
N GLY A 6 12.20 -3.08 11.31
CA GLY A 6 11.90 -4.30 10.56
C GLY A 6 13.11 -4.89 9.82
N PRO A 7 12.99 -6.12 9.34
CA PRO A 7 14.08 -6.84 8.67
C PRO A 7 14.15 -6.57 7.17
N ASP A 8 13.14 -5.90 6.60
CA ASP A 8 12.96 -5.77 5.17
C ASP A 8 13.81 -4.61 4.58
N ARG A 9 13.97 -4.60 3.25
CA ARG A 9 14.79 -3.61 2.52
C ARG A 9 14.30 -2.17 2.66
N GLU A 10 13.04 -1.98 3.06
CA GLU A 10 12.40 -0.68 3.24
C GLU A 10 12.58 -0.11 4.66
N ARG A 11 13.56 -0.63 5.43
CA ARG A 11 13.85 -0.18 6.80
C ARG A 11 14.10 1.33 6.89
N ASP A 12 14.83 1.90 5.94
CA ASP A 12 15.12 3.35 5.93
C ASP A 12 13.85 4.19 5.68
N VAL A 13 12.95 3.69 4.83
CA VAL A 13 11.62 4.31 4.60
C VAL A 13 10.78 4.27 5.87
N SER A 14 10.86 3.16 6.63
CA SER A 14 10.21 3.03 7.93
C SER A 14 10.71 4.07 8.94
N TYR A 15 12.02 4.29 9.02
CA TYR A 15 12.59 5.33 9.89
C TYR A 15 12.16 6.73 9.48
N ALA A 16 12.23 7.06 8.20
CA ALA A 16 11.79 8.36 7.67
C ALA A 16 10.31 8.61 7.97
N SER A 17 9.45 7.60 7.76
CA SER A 17 8.03 7.66 8.11
C SER A 17 7.80 7.84 9.60
N ALA A 18 8.55 7.11 10.44
CA ALA A 18 8.43 7.20 11.90
C ALA A 18 8.81 8.60 12.43
N CYS A 19 9.84 9.23 11.89
CA CYS A 19 10.21 10.60 12.23
C CYS A 19 9.05 11.57 11.95
N GLN A 20 8.44 11.48 10.76
CA GLN A 20 7.34 12.37 10.38
C GLN A 20 6.08 12.11 11.22
N VAL A 21 5.70 10.85 11.45
CA VAL A 21 4.55 10.50 12.28
C VAL A 21 4.76 10.92 13.74
N THR A 22 5.97 10.71 14.29
CA THR A 22 6.30 11.11 15.66
C THR A 22 6.18 12.63 15.83
N ALA A 23 6.78 13.41 14.93
CA ALA A 23 6.70 14.88 14.97
C ALA A 23 5.25 15.37 14.88
N ALA A 24 4.46 14.80 13.95
CA ALA A 24 3.06 15.17 13.76
C ALA A 24 2.17 14.79 14.94
N LEU A 25 2.40 13.64 15.60
CA LEU A 25 1.67 13.25 16.79
C LEU A 25 2.01 14.14 18.00
N LEU A 26 3.29 14.54 18.17
CA LEU A 26 3.69 15.50 19.20
C LEU A 26 3.03 16.87 18.97
N GLU A 27 2.99 17.35 17.72
CA GLU A 27 2.28 18.59 17.36
C GLU A 27 0.78 18.50 17.62
N ALA A 28 0.18 17.31 17.44
CA ALA A 28 -1.22 17.05 17.77
C ALA A 28 -1.49 16.90 19.28
N GLY A 29 -0.47 17.00 20.14
CA GLY A 29 -0.61 16.96 21.60
C GLY A 29 -0.57 15.56 22.21
N HIS A 30 -0.09 14.55 21.50
CA HIS A 30 0.10 13.20 22.04
C HIS A 30 1.46 13.03 22.71
N ASP A 31 1.51 12.21 23.77
CA ASP A 31 2.76 11.66 24.26
C ASP A 31 3.24 10.54 23.33
N VAL A 32 4.46 10.66 22.80
CA VAL A 32 4.99 9.75 21.78
C VAL A 32 6.31 9.15 22.19
N THR A 33 6.41 7.83 22.06
CA THR A 33 7.69 7.11 22.11
C THR A 33 7.86 6.33 20.80
N GLN A 34 9.08 6.31 20.28
CA GLN A 34 9.43 5.54 19.09
C GLN A 34 10.22 4.30 19.49
N ARG A 35 9.93 3.16 18.87
CA ARG A 35 10.65 1.90 19.11
C ARG A 35 10.98 1.22 17.80
N ASP A 36 12.21 0.79 17.68
CA ASP A 36 12.66 -0.13 16.65
C ASP A 36 12.28 -1.55 17.05
N VAL A 37 11.60 -2.26 16.16
CA VAL A 37 11.18 -3.63 16.41
C VAL A 37 11.46 -4.51 15.19
N GLY A 38 11.78 -5.77 15.48
CA GLY A 38 12.01 -6.78 14.48
C GLY A 38 11.48 -8.15 14.95
N PRO A 39 11.49 -9.16 14.08
CA PRO A 39 10.95 -10.49 14.41
C PRO A 39 11.69 -11.18 15.55
N ARG A 40 12.95 -10.81 15.81
CA ARG A 40 13.79 -11.38 16.89
C ARG A 40 13.71 -10.61 18.20
N GLU A 41 13.18 -9.38 18.17
CA GLU A 41 13.15 -8.47 19.34
C GLU A 41 11.75 -7.86 19.54
N PRO A 42 10.72 -8.68 19.78
CA PRO A 42 9.40 -8.16 20.12
C PRO A 42 9.35 -7.56 21.53
N GLY A 43 10.43 -7.70 22.32
CA GLY A 43 10.52 -7.20 23.69
C GLY A 43 10.36 -5.69 23.85
N ALA A 44 10.67 -4.91 22.78
CA ALA A 44 10.40 -3.47 22.76
C ALA A 44 8.90 -3.13 22.96
N LEU A 45 7.99 -4.07 22.68
CA LEU A 45 6.57 -3.94 22.95
C LEU A 45 6.21 -4.16 24.44
N ASP A 46 7.09 -4.78 25.23
CA ASP A 46 6.85 -5.00 26.65
C ASP A 46 6.89 -3.68 27.44
N ASP A 47 7.64 -2.71 26.94
CA ASP A 47 7.68 -1.34 27.49
C ASP A 47 6.36 -0.59 27.28
N PHE A 48 5.50 -1.02 26.34
CA PHE A 48 4.24 -0.35 26.04
C PHE A 48 3.34 -0.21 27.28
N LYS A 49 3.20 -1.29 28.06
CA LYS A 49 2.41 -1.27 29.28
C LYS A 49 3.10 -0.47 30.41
N ARG A 50 4.42 -0.55 30.53
CA ARG A 50 5.20 0.21 31.51
C ARG A 50 5.09 1.72 31.28
N TRP A 51 5.03 2.11 30.00
CA TRP A 51 4.87 3.50 29.57
C TRP A 51 3.40 3.96 29.60
N ASN A 52 2.45 3.11 29.99
CA ASN A 52 1.02 3.37 29.94
C ASN A 52 0.51 3.71 28.52
N GLY A 53 1.07 3.04 27.53
CA GLY A 53 0.73 3.25 26.12
C GLY A 53 -0.72 2.88 25.82
N GLN A 54 -1.38 3.68 24.99
CA GLN A 54 -2.78 3.49 24.63
C GLN A 54 -2.94 2.96 23.18
N CYS A 55 -2.08 3.39 22.27
CA CYS A 55 -2.16 3.03 20.85
C CYS A 55 -0.77 2.81 20.26
N VAL A 56 -0.67 1.82 19.37
CA VAL A 56 0.51 1.56 18.54
C VAL A 56 0.29 2.12 17.13
N PHE A 57 1.26 2.84 16.60
CA PHE A 57 1.26 3.34 15.22
C PHE A 57 2.40 2.66 14.45
N PRO A 58 2.14 1.55 13.74
CA PRO A 58 3.17 0.89 12.95
C PRO A 58 3.38 1.63 11.62
N VAL A 59 4.64 1.92 11.29
CA VAL A 59 5.04 2.49 9.99
C VAL A 59 6.15 1.65 9.36
N MET A 60 5.97 0.33 9.44
CA MET A 60 6.95 -0.64 8.99
C MET A 60 6.47 -1.27 7.69
N HIS A 61 7.37 -1.32 6.72
CA HIS A 61 7.10 -1.84 5.38
C HIS A 61 7.68 -3.24 5.19
N GLY A 62 7.33 -3.87 4.06
CA GLY A 62 7.77 -5.21 3.70
C GLY A 62 6.98 -6.33 4.35
N SER A 63 7.39 -7.57 4.07
CA SER A 63 6.61 -8.77 4.37
C SER A 63 6.34 -8.97 5.86
N TRP A 64 7.27 -8.59 6.74
CA TRP A 64 7.08 -8.70 8.18
C TRP A 64 6.26 -7.54 8.74
N GLY A 65 6.54 -6.30 8.31
CA GLY A 65 5.93 -5.08 8.82
C GLY A 65 4.46 -4.90 8.40
N GLU A 66 4.14 -5.16 7.14
CA GLU A 66 2.80 -4.96 6.57
C GLU A 66 2.13 -6.24 6.05
N GLY A 67 2.83 -7.39 6.07
CA GLY A 67 2.30 -8.68 5.61
C GLY A 67 1.54 -9.49 6.66
N GLY A 68 1.14 -8.90 7.78
CA GLY A 68 0.30 -9.52 8.80
C GLY A 68 1.07 -10.18 9.96
N ALA A 69 2.39 -10.32 9.89
CA ALA A 69 3.16 -10.93 10.97
C ALA A 69 3.25 -10.01 12.20
N LEU A 70 3.62 -8.74 12.02
CA LEU A 70 3.62 -7.73 13.07
C LEU A 70 2.20 -7.55 13.64
N GLN A 71 1.19 -7.41 12.77
CA GLN A 71 -0.20 -7.21 13.19
C GLN A 71 -0.70 -8.36 14.07
N ARG A 72 -0.32 -9.61 13.75
CA ARG A 72 -0.62 -10.78 14.60
C ARG A 72 0.01 -10.64 15.99
N VAL A 73 1.26 -10.19 16.09
CA VAL A 73 1.91 -9.96 17.38
C VAL A 73 1.14 -8.92 18.20
N LEU A 74 0.72 -7.81 17.56
CA LEU A 74 -0.06 -6.76 18.21
C LEU A 74 -1.43 -7.27 18.68
N GLU A 75 -2.14 -8.04 17.83
CA GLU A 75 -3.42 -8.67 18.17
C GLU A 75 -3.29 -9.66 19.34
N GLN A 76 -2.29 -10.55 19.31
CA GLN A 76 -2.03 -11.52 20.40
C GLN A 76 -1.72 -10.85 21.74
N ARG A 77 -1.14 -9.64 21.72
CA ARG A 77 -0.86 -8.86 22.91
C ARG A 77 -2.04 -7.99 23.36
N GLY A 78 -3.16 -8.01 22.61
CA GLY A 78 -4.34 -7.17 22.88
C GLY A 78 -4.07 -5.68 22.74
N LEU A 79 -3.12 -5.28 21.88
CA LEU A 79 -2.73 -3.89 21.69
C LEU A 79 -3.62 -3.25 20.63
N LYS A 80 -4.16 -2.06 20.91
CA LYS A 80 -4.81 -1.22 19.91
C LYS A 80 -3.76 -0.65 18.97
N PHE A 81 -4.01 -0.69 17.67
CA PHE A 81 -3.06 -0.19 16.68
C PHE A 81 -3.73 0.37 15.41
N VAL A 82 -3.03 1.32 14.80
CA VAL A 82 -3.43 1.92 13.52
C VAL A 82 -3.18 0.94 12.37
N GLY A 83 -4.13 0.84 11.44
CA GLY A 83 -4.00 0.04 10.22
C GLY A 83 -4.79 -1.27 10.27
N ALA A 84 -4.64 -2.05 9.21
CA ALA A 84 -5.35 -3.31 9.00
C ALA A 84 -4.95 -4.38 10.02
N GLY A 85 -5.89 -5.28 10.35
CA GLY A 85 -5.59 -6.47 11.16
C GLY A 85 -4.78 -7.51 10.38
N ALA A 86 -4.24 -8.50 11.10
CA ALA A 86 -3.31 -9.50 10.55
C ALA A 86 -3.87 -10.28 9.35
N ARG A 87 -5.17 -10.58 9.34
CA ARG A 87 -5.83 -11.28 8.23
C ARG A 87 -5.85 -10.44 6.96
N SER A 88 -6.31 -9.20 7.07
CA SER A 88 -6.41 -8.25 5.96
C SER A 88 -5.02 -7.88 5.43
N ALA A 89 -4.08 -7.57 6.31
CA ALA A 89 -2.70 -7.26 5.96
C ALA A 89 -2.04 -8.40 5.16
N ARG A 90 -2.19 -9.64 5.61
CA ARG A 90 -1.71 -10.82 4.88
C ARG A 90 -2.38 -11.00 3.52
N LEU A 91 -3.69 -10.76 3.46
CA LEU A 91 -4.45 -10.86 2.22
C LEU A 91 -3.97 -9.83 1.20
N CYS A 92 -3.84 -8.57 1.60
CA CYS A 92 -3.39 -7.48 0.73
C CYS A 92 -1.93 -7.66 0.26
N MET A 93 -1.06 -8.20 1.11
CA MET A 93 0.33 -8.51 0.74
C MET A 93 0.41 -9.57 -0.38
N ASP A 94 -0.49 -10.56 -0.39
CA ASP A 94 -0.55 -11.58 -1.44
C ASP A 94 -1.44 -11.10 -2.60
N LYS A 95 -0.81 -10.45 -3.60
CA LYS A 95 -1.50 -9.85 -4.75
C LYS A 95 -2.41 -10.82 -5.49
N HIS A 96 -2.01 -12.08 -5.61
CA HIS A 96 -2.83 -13.09 -6.28
C HIS A 96 -4.13 -13.35 -5.50
N ARG A 97 -4.04 -13.51 -4.18
CA ARG A 97 -5.22 -13.72 -3.32
C ARG A 97 -6.08 -12.47 -3.22
N ALA A 98 -5.45 -11.29 -3.10
CA ALA A 98 -6.19 -10.03 -3.06
C ALA A 98 -7.00 -9.83 -4.33
N LYS A 99 -6.40 -10.07 -5.51
CA LYS A 99 -7.10 -9.97 -6.80
C LYS A 99 -8.23 -10.99 -6.95
N ALA A 100 -8.06 -12.21 -6.47
CA ALA A 100 -9.14 -13.19 -6.47
C ALA A 100 -10.36 -12.71 -5.67
N VAL A 101 -10.15 -12.11 -4.50
CA VAL A 101 -11.24 -11.51 -3.71
C VAL A 101 -11.86 -10.32 -4.44
N LEU A 102 -11.05 -9.45 -5.06
CA LEU A 102 -11.56 -8.32 -5.84
C LEU A 102 -12.44 -8.80 -7.01
N GLU A 103 -12.00 -9.82 -7.74
CA GLU A 103 -12.75 -10.43 -8.84
C GLU A 103 -14.05 -11.08 -8.37
N GLU A 104 -14.05 -11.82 -7.25
CA GLU A 104 -15.25 -12.38 -6.61
C GLU A 104 -16.28 -11.30 -6.21
N GLN A 105 -15.81 -10.09 -5.89
CA GLN A 105 -16.66 -8.93 -5.58
C GLN A 105 -17.04 -8.10 -6.82
N GLY A 106 -16.69 -8.56 -8.03
CA GLY A 106 -16.97 -7.86 -9.28
C GLY A 106 -16.16 -6.58 -9.48
N LEU A 107 -15.04 -6.41 -8.74
CA LEU A 107 -14.17 -5.24 -8.87
C LEU A 107 -13.17 -5.45 -10.01
N PRO A 108 -12.97 -4.42 -10.88
CA PRO A 108 -12.13 -4.58 -12.06
C PRO A 108 -10.65 -4.71 -11.66
N THR A 109 -10.04 -5.80 -12.09
CA THR A 109 -8.60 -6.04 -11.96
C THR A 109 -8.09 -6.71 -13.25
N PRO A 110 -6.85 -6.42 -13.72
CA PRO A 110 -6.32 -7.09 -14.90
C PRO A 110 -6.32 -8.62 -14.72
N ALA A 111 -6.67 -9.34 -15.78
CA ALA A 111 -6.62 -10.81 -15.77
C ALA A 111 -5.24 -11.31 -15.30
N PHE A 112 -5.22 -12.29 -14.43
CA PHE A 112 -4.01 -12.74 -13.74
C PHE A 112 -3.97 -14.26 -13.57
N GLU A 113 -2.79 -14.80 -13.39
CA GLU A 113 -2.53 -16.20 -13.06
C GLU A 113 -1.31 -16.33 -12.15
N LEU A 114 -1.26 -17.40 -11.37
CA LEU A 114 -0.10 -17.76 -10.55
C LEU A 114 0.66 -18.89 -11.25
N LEU A 115 1.92 -18.63 -11.59
CA LEU A 115 2.81 -19.63 -12.17
C LEU A 115 3.74 -20.22 -11.10
N ARG A 116 3.71 -21.52 -10.97
CA ARG A 116 4.71 -22.30 -10.24
C ARG A 116 5.73 -22.93 -11.20
N THR A 117 6.83 -23.37 -10.66
CA THR A 117 7.84 -24.10 -11.42
C THR A 117 7.20 -25.28 -12.17
N GLY A 118 7.45 -25.38 -13.47
CA GLY A 118 6.90 -26.44 -14.34
C GLY A 118 5.50 -26.16 -14.91
N GLN A 119 4.78 -25.13 -14.45
CA GLN A 119 3.47 -24.80 -15.00
C GLN A 119 3.58 -24.01 -16.31
N ARG A 120 2.63 -24.27 -17.23
CA ARG A 120 2.48 -23.50 -18.47
C ARG A 120 1.61 -22.26 -18.20
N ARG A 121 2.02 -21.15 -18.77
CA ARG A 121 1.30 -19.89 -18.77
C ARG A 121 0.12 -19.96 -19.75
N ILE A 122 -1.02 -19.36 -19.37
CA ILE A 122 -2.24 -19.23 -20.20
C ILE A 122 -2.28 -17.87 -20.86
N LEU A 123 -2.02 -16.80 -20.09
CA LEU A 123 -2.09 -15.43 -20.59
C LEU A 123 -1.02 -15.17 -21.66
N GLN A 124 -1.39 -14.39 -22.68
CA GLN A 124 -0.52 -13.99 -23.79
C GLN A 124 0.02 -12.56 -23.61
N PRO A 125 1.26 -12.25 -24.09
CA PRO A 125 1.80 -10.89 -24.02
C PRO A 125 0.90 -9.87 -24.73
N PRO A 126 0.97 -8.59 -24.34
CA PRO A 126 1.85 -8.04 -23.32
C PRO A 126 1.39 -8.38 -21.89
N LEU A 127 2.39 -8.63 -21.00
CA LEU A 127 2.18 -9.09 -19.62
C LEU A 127 3.07 -8.34 -18.64
N VAL A 128 2.69 -8.39 -17.36
CA VAL A 128 3.56 -8.08 -16.22
C VAL A 128 3.85 -9.37 -15.48
N ILE A 129 5.12 -9.62 -15.16
CA ILE A 129 5.57 -10.73 -14.32
C ILE A 129 6.19 -10.14 -13.06
N LYS A 130 5.73 -10.56 -11.89
CA LYS A 130 6.19 -10.07 -10.59
C LYS A 130 6.02 -11.13 -9.51
N PRO A 131 6.77 -11.08 -8.39
CA PRO A 131 6.49 -11.90 -7.23
C PRO A 131 5.12 -11.55 -6.63
N PRO A 132 4.34 -12.54 -6.16
CA PRO A 132 3.01 -12.28 -5.61
C PRO A 132 3.02 -11.53 -4.26
N ARG A 133 4.14 -11.61 -3.49
CA ARG A 133 4.22 -11.12 -2.10
C ARG A 133 5.35 -10.13 -1.86
N GLU A 134 5.80 -9.43 -2.89
CA GLU A 134 6.83 -8.39 -2.78
C GLU A 134 6.23 -7.01 -3.01
N GLY A 135 6.77 -6.01 -2.30
CA GLY A 135 6.46 -4.60 -2.47
C GLY A 135 7.39 -3.88 -3.43
N SER A 136 7.20 -2.55 -3.55
CA SER A 136 8.12 -1.59 -4.17
C SER A 136 8.62 -1.94 -5.57
N SER A 137 7.81 -2.62 -6.37
CA SER A 137 8.14 -3.00 -7.77
C SER A 137 9.41 -3.86 -7.91
N ILE A 138 9.84 -4.53 -6.82
CA ILE A 138 11.00 -5.43 -6.85
C ILE A 138 10.69 -6.65 -7.73
N ASP A 139 11.64 -7.01 -8.61
CA ASP A 139 11.53 -8.15 -9.52
C ASP A 139 10.28 -8.08 -10.45
N LEU A 140 9.83 -6.87 -10.81
CA LEU A 140 8.74 -6.64 -11.74
C LEU A 140 9.29 -6.49 -13.17
N TYR A 141 8.70 -7.23 -14.12
CA TYR A 141 9.06 -7.23 -15.52
C TYR A 141 7.84 -6.96 -16.40
N ILE A 142 7.92 -5.93 -17.25
CA ILE A 142 6.97 -5.71 -18.33
C ILE A 142 7.45 -6.50 -19.55
N CYS A 143 6.67 -7.50 -19.95
CA CYS A 143 7.00 -8.42 -21.03
C CYS A 143 6.09 -8.17 -22.23
N ARG A 144 6.62 -7.52 -23.26
CA ARG A 144 5.89 -7.22 -24.50
C ARG A 144 5.89 -8.38 -25.49
N THR A 145 6.90 -9.25 -25.40
CA THR A 145 7.14 -10.38 -26.28
C THR A 145 7.36 -11.68 -25.49
N VAL A 146 7.30 -12.81 -26.17
CA VAL A 146 7.66 -14.11 -25.59
C VAL A 146 9.14 -14.16 -25.17
N SER A 147 10.00 -13.45 -25.89
CA SER A 147 11.44 -13.33 -25.53
C SER A 147 11.61 -12.64 -24.18
N ASP A 148 10.86 -11.55 -23.92
CA ASP A 148 10.90 -10.84 -22.63
C ASP A 148 10.46 -11.75 -21.48
N ILE A 149 9.42 -12.55 -21.70
CA ILE A 149 8.93 -13.52 -20.73
C ILE A 149 10.00 -14.56 -20.38
N ASN A 150 10.70 -15.07 -21.40
CA ASN A 150 11.77 -16.04 -21.19
C ASN A 150 12.95 -15.43 -20.43
N ASN A 151 13.29 -14.17 -20.70
CA ASN A 151 14.31 -13.42 -19.98
C ASN A 151 13.91 -13.18 -18.51
N ALA A 152 12.70 -12.70 -18.27
CA ALA A 152 12.17 -12.49 -16.92
C ALA A 152 12.19 -13.78 -16.09
N ARG A 153 11.71 -14.90 -16.66
CA ARG A 153 11.72 -16.20 -15.99
C ARG A 153 13.13 -16.71 -15.71
N ARG A 154 14.09 -16.43 -16.59
CA ARG A 154 15.51 -16.81 -16.40
C ARG A 154 16.12 -16.03 -15.25
N ASN A 155 15.86 -14.71 -15.17
CA ASN A 155 16.39 -13.84 -14.13
C ASN A 155 15.79 -14.18 -12.75
N LEU A 156 14.52 -14.62 -12.72
CA LEU A 156 13.82 -14.97 -11.48
C LEU A 156 14.03 -16.43 -11.06
N ARG A 157 14.59 -17.26 -11.93
CA ARG A 157 14.82 -18.67 -11.65
C ARG A 157 15.81 -18.87 -10.50
N GLY A 158 15.43 -19.71 -9.54
CA GLY A 158 16.22 -20.00 -8.34
C GLY A 158 16.08 -19.00 -7.20
N HIS A 159 15.38 -17.87 -7.44
CA HIS A 159 15.11 -16.89 -6.41
C HIS A 159 13.62 -16.84 -6.03
N ARG A 160 12.72 -17.34 -6.90
CA ARG A 160 11.28 -17.27 -6.72
C ARG A 160 10.61 -18.58 -7.17
N ASP A 161 9.87 -19.22 -6.27
CA ASP A 161 9.13 -20.45 -6.54
C ASP A 161 7.76 -20.20 -7.20
N GLU A 162 7.20 -19.02 -6.94
CA GLU A 162 5.90 -18.56 -7.46
C GLU A 162 6.05 -17.20 -8.12
N LEU A 163 5.44 -17.04 -9.29
CA LEU A 163 5.37 -15.79 -10.03
C LEU A 163 3.92 -15.47 -10.35
N MET A 164 3.51 -14.26 -10.08
CA MET A 164 2.25 -13.74 -10.57
C MET A 164 2.46 -13.17 -11.97
N VAL A 165 1.60 -13.57 -12.90
CA VAL A 165 1.53 -13.03 -14.25
C VAL A 165 0.19 -12.33 -14.39
N GLU A 166 0.19 -11.11 -14.88
CA GLU A 166 -1.03 -10.37 -15.16
C GLU A 166 -1.00 -9.72 -16.54
N LYS A 167 -2.17 -9.46 -17.10
CA LYS A 167 -2.29 -8.75 -18.36
C LYS A 167 -1.74 -7.33 -18.19
N PHE A 168 -0.84 -6.92 -19.08
CA PHE A 168 -0.39 -5.53 -19.12
C PHE A 168 -1.52 -4.62 -19.58
N VAL A 169 -1.80 -3.58 -18.84
CA VAL A 169 -2.74 -2.52 -19.19
C VAL A 169 -1.94 -1.24 -19.44
N ALA A 170 -2.05 -0.68 -20.64
CA ALA A 170 -1.51 0.64 -20.94
C ALA A 170 -2.49 1.70 -20.43
N GLY A 171 -1.99 2.78 -19.82
CA GLY A 171 -2.86 3.83 -19.30
C GLY A 171 -2.16 4.73 -18.29
N LYS A 172 -2.96 5.49 -17.55
CA LYS A 172 -2.52 6.41 -16.51
C LYS A 172 -2.44 5.70 -15.18
N GLU A 173 -1.31 5.84 -14.47
CA GLU A 173 -1.12 5.28 -13.13
C GLU A 173 -1.74 6.21 -12.09
N LEU A 174 -2.81 5.76 -11.45
CA LEU A 174 -3.51 6.51 -10.41
C LEU A 174 -3.40 5.81 -9.06
N THR A 175 -3.46 6.60 -8.00
CA THR A 175 -3.57 6.06 -6.65
C THR A 175 -4.62 6.82 -5.85
N VAL A 176 -5.32 6.09 -4.98
CA VAL A 176 -6.32 6.65 -4.08
C VAL A 176 -6.06 6.14 -2.68
N SER A 177 -5.82 7.05 -1.76
CA SER A 177 -5.78 6.72 -0.33
C SER A 177 -7.19 6.75 0.24
N VAL A 178 -7.50 5.75 1.05
CA VAL A 178 -8.78 5.63 1.77
C VAL A 178 -8.48 5.72 3.25
N ILE A 179 -9.23 6.56 3.97
CA ILE A 179 -9.14 6.71 5.43
C ILE A 179 -10.52 6.58 6.07
N GLY A 180 -10.60 6.17 7.33
CA GLY A 180 -11.85 6.20 8.10
C GLY A 180 -12.26 7.62 8.43
N ARG A 181 -13.55 7.92 8.36
CA ARG A 181 -14.10 9.23 8.79
C ARG A 181 -14.20 9.30 10.31
N PRO A 182 -13.87 10.44 10.91
CA PRO A 182 -14.06 10.65 12.35
C PRO A 182 -15.53 10.42 12.76
N GLY A 183 -15.72 9.65 13.81
CA GLY A 183 -17.06 9.45 14.40
C GLY A 183 -17.92 8.38 13.74
N THR A 184 -17.62 7.93 12.54
CA THR A 184 -18.51 7.02 11.79
C THR A 184 -17.84 5.71 11.37
N ASP A 185 -16.53 5.61 11.42
CA ASP A 185 -15.71 4.51 10.87
C ASP A 185 -15.98 4.19 9.38
N LEU A 186 -16.73 5.07 8.70
CA LEU A 186 -16.98 4.92 7.27
C LEU A 186 -15.73 5.31 6.48
N PRO A 187 -15.33 4.49 5.50
CA PRO A 187 -14.21 4.84 4.65
C PRO A 187 -14.52 6.05 3.78
N HIS A 188 -13.53 6.93 3.66
CA HIS A 188 -13.51 8.11 2.83
C HIS A 188 -12.33 8.04 1.87
N ALA A 189 -12.57 8.19 0.57
CA ALA A 189 -11.53 8.25 -0.44
C ALA A 189 -11.01 9.69 -0.54
N LEU A 190 -9.72 9.87 -0.36
CA LEU A 190 -9.02 11.13 -0.57
C LEU A 190 -8.94 11.47 -2.06
N PRO A 191 -8.53 12.70 -2.44
CA PRO A 191 -8.32 13.07 -3.83
C PRO A 191 -7.42 12.06 -4.57
N VAL A 192 -7.80 11.78 -5.81
CA VAL A 192 -7.01 10.91 -6.70
C VAL A 192 -5.68 11.59 -7.01
N ILE A 193 -4.61 10.82 -7.04
CA ILE A 193 -3.29 11.27 -7.50
C ILE A 193 -2.96 10.51 -8.78
N HIS A 194 -2.66 11.23 -9.86
CA HIS A 194 -2.00 10.70 -11.04
C HIS A 194 -0.48 10.78 -10.83
N ILE A 195 0.19 9.66 -10.95
CA ILE A 195 1.62 9.53 -10.80
C ILE A 195 2.25 9.61 -12.19
N VAL A 196 3.05 10.65 -12.43
CA VAL A 196 3.75 10.87 -13.70
C VAL A 196 5.25 10.75 -13.42
N PRO A 197 5.81 9.53 -13.51
CA PRO A 197 7.25 9.35 -13.30
C PRO A 197 8.03 9.98 -14.45
N ALA A 198 9.19 10.56 -14.15
CA ALA A 198 10.11 11.06 -15.18
C ALA A 198 10.73 9.94 -16.04
N THR A 199 10.63 8.70 -15.55
CA THR A 199 11.05 7.47 -16.25
C THR A 199 9.83 6.75 -16.82
N THR A 200 10.08 5.71 -17.62
CA THR A 200 9.00 4.89 -18.22
C THR A 200 8.19 4.08 -17.20
N PHE A 201 8.57 4.09 -15.91
CA PHE A 201 8.00 3.24 -14.89
C PHE A 201 8.23 3.80 -13.47
N TYR A 202 7.24 3.69 -12.60
CA TYR A 202 7.29 4.13 -11.20
C TYR A 202 7.94 3.05 -10.33
N ASP A 203 9.28 2.97 -10.39
CA ASP A 203 10.09 1.99 -9.65
C ASP A 203 10.44 2.47 -8.22
N TYR A 204 11.26 1.67 -7.52
CA TYR A 204 11.72 1.97 -6.16
C TYR A 204 12.43 3.33 -6.06
N ASP A 205 13.28 3.63 -7.03
CA ASP A 205 14.05 4.89 -7.00
C ASP A 205 13.13 6.10 -7.25
N ALA A 206 12.15 5.97 -8.15
CA ALA A 206 11.12 6.99 -8.37
C ALA A 206 10.19 7.19 -7.15
N LYS A 207 9.97 6.12 -6.35
CA LYS A 207 9.13 6.19 -5.14
C LYS A 207 9.81 6.87 -3.95
N TYR A 208 11.13 6.68 -3.78
CA TYR A 208 11.79 7.00 -2.51
C TYR A 208 13.05 7.86 -2.61
N LYS A 209 13.66 7.98 -3.80
CA LYS A 209 14.95 8.66 -3.96
C LYS A 209 14.95 9.84 -4.93
N ARG A 210 13.99 9.84 -5.88
CA ARG A 210 13.93 10.86 -6.95
C ARG A 210 12.91 11.92 -6.63
N ASP A 211 13.25 13.18 -6.95
CA ASP A 211 12.38 14.35 -6.77
C ASP A 211 11.70 14.79 -8.08
N ASP A 212 11.91 14.05 -9.18
CA ASP A 212 11.43 14.37 -10.52
C ASP A 212 10.13 13.64 -10.93
N THR A 213 9.45 13.00 -9.96
CA THR A 213 8.09 12.46 -10.15
C THR A 213 7.08 13.58 -9.96
N TYR A 214 6.23 13.81 -10.95
CA TYR A 214 5.14 14.76 -10.87
C TYR A 214 3.86 14.11 -10.37
N TYR A 215 3.09 14.86 -9.57
CA TYR A 215 1.82 14.40 -9.01
C TYR A 215 0.72 15.38 -9.41
N GLN A 216 -0.27 14.88 -10.14
CA GLN A 216 -1.41 15.66 -10.63
C GLN A 216 -2.67 15.27 -9.85
N PHE A 217 -3.48 16.26 -9.48
CA PHE A 217 -4.68 16.07 -8.66
C PHE A 217 -5.96 16.49 -9.35
N ASP A 218 -5.88 17.47 -10.26
CA ASP A 218 -7.04 18.05 -10.90
C ASP A 218 -7.42 17.27 -12.16
N ALA A 219 -8.71 17.15 -12.42
CA ALA A 219 -9.23 16.35 -13.54
C ALA A 219 -8.67 16.77 -14.89
N ASP A 220 -8.56 18.09 -15.10
CA ASP A 220 -8.03 18.66 -16.35
C ASP A 220 -6.55 18.32 -16.54
N ASP A 221 -5.74 18.42 -15.50
CA ASP A 221 -4.31 18.06 -15.53
C ASP A 221 -4.12 16.56 -15.80
N ILE A 222 -4.92 15.73 -15.14
CA ILE A 222 -4.92 14.28 -15.33
C ILE A 222 -5.41 13.91 -16.74
N GLY A 223 -6.28 14.73 -17.33
CA GLY A 223 -6.95 14.44 -18.60
C GLY A 223 -7.93 13.28 -18.49
N LEU A 224 -8.68 13.22 -17.39
CA LEU A 224 -9.79 12.29 -17.12
C LEU A 224 -11.01 13.08 -16.63
N SER A 225 -12.21 12.58 -16.95
CA SER A 225 -13.43 13.23 -16.47
C SER A 225 -13.56 13.17 -14.95
N ALA A 226 -14.20 14.18 -14.35
CA ALA A 226 -14.55 14.15 -12.92
C ALA A 226 -15.44 12.93 -12.56
N THR A 227 -16.19 12.40 -13.52
CA THR A 227 -16.99 11.19 -13.34
C THR A 227 -16.10 9.96 -13.24
N THR A 228 -15.08 9.84 -14.10
CA THR A 228 -14.09 8.77 -14.03
C THR A 228 -13.35 8.81 -12.70
N LEU A 229 -12.90 9.99 -12.26
CA LEU A 229 -12.19 10.12 -10.96
C LEU A 229 -13.08 9.72 -9.76
N ARG A 230 -14.36 10.14 -9.74
CA ARG A 230 -15.31 9.67 -8.72
C ARG A 230 -15.54 8.17 -8.77
N TYR A 231 -15.53 7.57 -9.94
CA TYR A 231 -15.65 6.13 -10.09
C TYR A 231 -14.41 5.42 -9.51
N VAL A 232 -13.20 5.89 -9.79
CA VAL A 232 -11.95 5.38 -9.20
C VAL A 232 -11.98 5.48 -7.67
N GLN A 233 -12.43 6.61 -7.10
CA GLN A 233 -12.58 6.76 -5.66
C GLN A 233 -13.58 5.78 -5.05
N ARG A 234 -14.71 5.54 -5.72
CA ARG A 234 -15.70 4.54 -5.28
C ARG A 234 -15.10 3.14 -5.28
N LEU A 235 -14.41 2.74 -6.35
CA LEU A 235 -13.73 1.45 -6.45
C LEU A 235 -12.67 1.28 -5.34
N ALA A 236 -11.96 2.35 -4.98
CA ALA A 236 -11.00 2.31 -3.88
C ALA A 236 -11.66 2.01 -2.53
N ILE A 237 -12.82 2.63 -2.25
CA ILE A 237 -13.62 2.33 -1.05
C ILE A 237 -14.11 0.88 -1.06
N GLU A 238 -14.62 0.41 -2.19
CA GLU A 238 -15.12 -0.96 -2.34
C GLU A 238 -13.99 -1.99 -2.16
N ALA A 239 -12.81 -1.76 -2.73
CA ALA A 239 -11.63 -2.61 -2.54
C ALA A 239 -11.14 -2.62 -1.09
N HIS A 240 -11.10 -1.44 -0.44
CA HIS A 240 -10.77 -1.32 0.98
C HIS A 240 -11.69 -2.19 1.85
N ARG A 241 -13.00 -2.17 1.59
CA ARG A 241 -14.01 -2.98 2.30
C ARG A 241 -13.88 -4.47 1.97
N ALA A 242 -13.78 -4.82 0.70
CA ALA A 242 -13.69 -6.20 0.23
C ALA A 242 -12.52 -6.96 0.85
N LEU A 243 -11.38 -6.29 1.01
CA LEU A 243 -10.17 -6.86 1.62
C LEU A 243 -10.14 -6.72 3.14
N GLY A 244 -11.18 -6.18 3.76
CA GLY A 244 -11.29 -6.03 5.21
C GLY A 244 -10.28 -5.04 5.81
N CYS A 245 -9.85 -4.03 5.04
CA CYS A 245 -9.00 -2.96 5.54
C CYS A 245 -9.75 -2.11 6.56
N ARG A 246 -9.02 -1.51 7.48
CA ARG A 246 -9.54 -0.58 8.48
C ARG A 246 -8.59 0.60 8.66
N HIS A 247 -9.10 1.72 9.11
CA HIS A 247 -8.42 2.99 9.39
C HIS A 247 -7.82 3.65 8.16
N LEU A 248 -6.99 2.96 7.37
CA LEU A 248 -6.38 3.48 6.15
C LEU A 248 -6.01 2.36 5.18
N SER A 249 -5.91 2.72 3.90
CA SER A 249 -5.24 1.94 2.84
C SER A 249 -4.89 2.86 1.68
N ARG A 250 -4.10 2.38 0.73
CA ARG A 250 -3.89 3.00 -0.57
C ARG A 250 -4.16 1.97 -1.65
N VAL A 251 -4.97 2.35 -2.61
CA VAL A 251 -5.35 1.51 -3.75
C VAL A 251 -4.72 2.06 -5.01
N ASP A 252 -3.95 1.25 -5.71
CA ASP A 252 -3.22 1.64 -6.90
C ASP A 252 -3.94 1.11 -8.16
N PHE A 253 -4.07 1.95 -9.18
CA PHE A 253 -4.85 1.71 -10.40
C PHE A 253 -4.04 1.99 -11.66
N ILE A 254 -4.45 1.36 -12.76
CA ILE A 254 -4.26 1.90 -14.11
C ILE A 254 -5.63 2.25 -14.66
N VAL A 255 -5.77 3.43 -15.25
CA VAL A 255 -6.94 3.81 -16.07
C VAL A 255 -6.53 3.75 -17.52
N ASP A 256 -7.16 2.87 -18.28
CA ASP A 256 -6.82 2.62 -19.68
C ASP A 256 -7.33 3.74 -20.64
N GLU A 257 -7.02 3.63 -21.92
CA GLU A 257 -7.41 4.60 -22.96
C GLU A 257 -8.94 4.71 -23.17
N ARG A 258 -9.71 3.78 -22.58
CA ARG A 258 -11.19 3.79 -22.61
C ARG A 258 -11.79 4.30 -21.31
N ASP A 259 -10.98 4.95 -20.47
CA ASP A 259 -11.37 5.42 -19.13
C ASP A 259 -11.81 4.30 -18.19
N GLN A 260 -11.41 3.04 -18.46
CA GLN A 260 -11.71 1.91 -17.60
C GLN A 260 -10.62 1.78 -16.51
N PRO A 261 -10.97 1.91 -15.22
CA PRO A 261 -10.02 1.67 -14.11
C PRO A 261 -9.82 0.18 -13.87
N TRP A 262 -8.56 -0.17 -13.56
CA TRP A 262 -8.12 -1.51 -13.18
C TRP A 262 -7.33 -1.46 -11.89
N ILE A 263 -7.79 -2.15 -10.84
CA ILE A 263 -7.12 -2.22 -9.55
C ILE A 263 -5.87 -3.12 -9.67
N LEU A 264 -4.71 -2.58 -9.32
CA LEU A 264 -3.45 -3.31 -9.34
C LEU A 264 -3.16 -3.99 -8.00
N GLU A 265 -3.26 -3.22 -6.90
CA GLU A 265 -2.98 -3.68 -5.54
C GLU A 265 -3.61 -2.76 -4.49
N VAL A 266 -3.69 -3.26 -3.26
CA VAL A 266 -4.10 -2.50 -2.07
C VAL A 266 -3.02 -2.60 -1.01
N ASN A 267 -2.50 -1.44 -0.61
CA ASN A 267 -1.46 -1.31 0.39
C ASN A 267 -2.06 -0.92 1.74
N THR A 268 -1.77 -1.67 2.80
CA THR A 268 -2.37 -1.49 4.14
C THR A 268 -1.58 -0.58 5.06
N ILE A 269 -0.30 -0.32 4.76
CA ILE A 269 0.55 0.64 5.47
C ILE A 269 1.24 1.54 4.43
N PRO A 270 0.51 2.50 3.82
CA PRO A 270 1.14 3.46 2.93
C PRO A 270 2.16 4.31 3.69
N GLY A 271 3.21 4.78 2.98
CA GLY A 271 4.26 5.59 3.57
C GLY A 271 3.76 6.92 4.15
N PHE A 272 4.52 7.45 5.10
CA PHE A 272 4.27 8.73 5.78
C PHE A 272 5.45 9.71 5.65
N THR A 273 6.35 9.50 4.69
CA THR A 273 7.43 10.45 4.40
C THR A 273 6.89 11.71 3.71
N THR A 274 7.72 12.74 3.56
CA THR A 274 7.39 13.96 2.79
C THR A 274 7.06 13.69 1.33
N HIS A 275 7.58 12.60 0.75
CA HIS A 275 7.31 12.16 -0.62
C HIS A 275 6.07 11.25 -0.73
N SER A 276 5.54 10.76 0.40
CA SER A 276 4.48 9.76 0.42
C SER A 276 3.14 10.30 -0.05
N LEU A 277 2.40 9.47 -0.78
CA LEU A 277 1.19 9.85 -1.49
C LEU A 277 -0.01 10.06 -0.56
N LEU A 278 -0.12 9.28 0.53
CA LEU A 278 -1.20 9.46 1.52
C LEU A 278 -1.15 10.85 2.18
N PRO A 279 -0.04 11.34 2.75
CA PRO A 279 0.03 12.69 3.30
C PRO A 279 -0.25 13.78 2.27
N LYS A 280 0.21 13.61 1.01
CA LYS A 280 -0.06 14.56 -0.08
C LYS A 280 -1.55 14.63 -0.41
N ALA A 281 -2.23 13.48 -0.55
CA ALA A 281 -3.66 13.43 -0.79
C ALA A 281 -4.47 14.02 0.38
N ALA A 282 -4.08 13.70 1.62
CA ALA A 282 -4.71 14.23 2.82
C ALA A 282 -4.58 15.77 2.91
N ALA A 283 -3.39 16.30 2.66
CA ALA A 283 -3.17 17.74 2.64
C ALA A 283 -4.04 18.44 1.57
N ARG A 284 -4.19 17.84 0.38
CA ARG A 284 -5.07 18.35 -0.68
C ARG A 284 -6.55 18.33 -0.27
N ASP A 285 -6.96 17.39 0.57
CA ASP A 285 -8.32 17.30 1.17
C ASP A 285 -8.50 18.22 2.41
N GLY A 286 -7.54 19.08 2.72
CA GLY A 286 -7.58 19.98 3.87
C GLY A 286 -7.25 19.30 5.21
N LEU A 287 -6.66 18.10 5.18
CA LEU A 287 -6.27 17.32 6.36
C LEU A 287 -4.72 17.28 6.48
N PRO A 288 -4.10 18.27 7.15
CA PRO A 288 -2.66 18.31 7.34
C PRO A 288 -2.17 17.15 8.22
N MET A 289 -0.88 16.82 8.12
CA MET A 289 -0.26 15.65 8.74
C MET A 289 -0.59 15.47 10.23
N PRO A 290 -0.56 16.50 11.13
CA PRO A 290 -0.91 16.32 12.53
C PRO A 290 -2.37 15.90 12.72
N LYS A 291 -3.31 16.47 11.95
CA LYS A 291 -4.71 16.07 11.99
C LYS A 291 -4.94 14.67 11.43
N LEU A 292 -4.23 14.29 10.37
CA LEU A 292 -4.31 12.96 9.78
C LEU A 292 -3.90 11.89 10.79
N VAL A 293 -2.74 12.04 11.44
CA VAL A 293 -2.25 11.02 12.38
C VAL A 293 -3.09 10.95 13.66
N ASP A 294 -3.58 12.10 14.17
CA ASP A 294 -4.52 12.16 15.30
C ASP A 294 -5.83 11.41 14.96
N GLN A 295 -6.40 11.67 13.78
CA GLN A 295 -7.60 10.96 13.30
C GLN A 295 -7.39 9.46 13.26
N LEU A 296 -6.26 8.98 12.72
CA LEU A 296 -5.94 7.55 12.63
C LEU A 296 -5.79 6.92 14.03
N VAL A 297 -5.16 7.61 14.98
CA VAL A 297 -5.08 7.16 16.38
C VAL A 297 -6.46 7.07 17.01
N ARG A 298 -7.30 8.10 16.86
CA ARG A 298 -8.69 8.10 17.37
C ARG A 298 -9.53 6.96 16.80
N LEU A 299 -9.37 6.63 15.52
CA LEU A 299 -10.02 5.47 14.90
C LEU A 299 -9.54 4.15 15.53
N ALA A 300 -8.23 4.00 15.70
CA ALA A 300 -7.65 2.80 16.31
C ALA A 300 -8.06 2.62 17.78
N MET A 301 -8.35 3.70 18.50
CA MET A 301 -8.82 3.63 19.88
C MET A 301 -10.25 3.13 20.02
N ARG A 302 -11.07 3.19 18.95
CA ARG A 302 -12.46 2.70 18.96
C ARG A 302 -12.60 1.22 18.59
N THR A 303 -11.65 0.70 17.84
CA THR A 303 -11.55 -0.73 17.47
C THR A 303 -10.73 -1.50 18.51
#